data_6c2a29c712e46d1d7013e9124b977076
#
_entry.id   6c2a29c712e46d1d7013e9124b977076
#
_cell.length_a   1.000
_cell.length_b   1.000
_cell.length_c   1.000
_cell.angle_alpha   90.00
_cell.angle_beta   90.00
_cell.angle_gamma   90.00
#
_symmetry.space_group_name_H-M   'P 1'
#
loop_
_entity.id
_entity.type
_entity.pdbx_description
1 polymer ?
#
loop_
_entity_poly.entity_id
_entity_poly.type
_entity_poly.pdbx_seq_one_letter_code
_entity_poly.pdbx_strand_id
1 'polypeptide(L)'
;MGMKRAGDIQQILRPVHAPISPSGEQAELSLGEQTAVVVGLGGGLRSYSVDGRAVLDGYGVEEMCASGRGQLLAPWPNRIEDGAYEFDGQRLQLALDEPERQNAIHGLVRWSRWSVVEEDDDRAALEYLLHPTPGYPFALALRVEYSLGEDGLTVRVEATNVGREACPYGIGAHPYLAAGEGLVDELELHVPAETALIADERSIPVDRASVEGTDLDFRTPKPIGPIELDHCYTDLERDDDGRARVRLGQVATLWVDESYPYVMLFTGDPLPDVARHSIAVEPMTCAPNAFRSGEGLIRLEPGGSHRGSWGIYPA
;
A
#
# COMPACT_ATOMS: atom_id res chain seq x y z
N MET A 1 3.04 -54.14 -11.99
CA MET A 1 2.08 -53.08 -11.66
C MET A 1 2.00 -52.99 -10.13
N GLY A 2 2.87 -52.20 -9.51
CA GLY A 2 3.06 -52.16 -8.06
C GLY A 2 2.10 -51.19 -7.41
N MET A 3 1.27 -51.70 -6.53
CA MET A 3 0.44 -50.88 -5.62
C MET A 3 1.35 -50.08 -4.68
N LYS A 4 1.34 -48.76 -4.77
CA LYS A 4 1.94 -47.88 -3.76
C LYS A 4 1.21 -48.09 -2.44
N ARG A 5 1.98 -48.40 -1.40
CA ARG A 5 1.47 -48.67 -0.05
C ARG A 5 0.89 -47.41 0.58
N ALA A 6 -0.17 -47.59 1.39
CA ALA A 6 -0.91 -46.58 2.13
C ALA A 6 -0.09 -45.77 3.17
N GLY A 7 1.24 -45.88 3.16
CA GLY A 7 2.13 -45.15 4.09
C GLY A 7 2.51 -43.73 3.69
N ASP A 8 2.36 -43.39 2.40
CA ASP A 8 2.84 -42.10 1.88
C ASP A 8 1.84 -40.92 2.08
N ILE A 9 0.61 -41.23 2.50
CA ILE A 9 -0.43 -40.18 2.73
C ILE A 9 -0.35 -39.56 4.13
N GLN A 10 0.27 -40.27 5.09
CA GLN A 10 0.40 -39.77 6.46
C GLN A 10 1.46 -38.68 6.65
N GLN A 11 2.34 -38.47 5.67
CA GLN A 11 3.35 -37.41 5.73
C GLN A 11 2.83 -36.01 5.32
N ILE A 12 1.65 -35.95 4.68
CA ILE A 12 1.06 -34.70 4.19
C ILE A 12 0.22 -33.97 5.28
N LEU A 13 -0.17 -34.69 6.33
CA LEU A 13 -0.97 -34.13 7.44
C LEU A 13 -0.17 -34.17 8.75
N ARG A 14 1.00 -33.55 8.79
CA ARG A 14 1.54 -33.16 10.10
C ARG A 14 0.64 -32.04 10.62
N PRO A 15 -0.02 -32.20 11.76
CA PRO A 15 -0.73 -31.09 12.37
C PRO A 15 0.30 -30.00 12.60
N VAL A 16 0.07 -28.80 12.08
CA VAL A 16 0.81 -27.59 12.46
C VAL A 16 0.41 -27.33 13.90
N HIS A 17 1.19 -27.81 14.87
CA HIS A 17 0.89 -27.67 16.30
C HIS A 17 1.34 -26.35 16.90
N ALA A 18 2.04 -25.51 16.14
CA ALA A 18 2.41 -24.17 16.57
C ALA A 18 1.34 -23.16 16.13
N PRO A 19 0.96 -22.20 16.98
CA PRO A 19 0.18 -21.06 16.54
C PRO A 19 0.87 -20.37 15.37
N ILE A 20 0.09 -19.98 14.38
CA ILE A 20 0.59 -19.16 13.25
C ILE A 20 0.31 -17.69 13.55
N SER A 21 1.25 -16.81 13.27
CA SER A 21 0.99 -15.38 13.31
C SER A 21 -0.10 -15.01 12.32
N PRO A 22 -1.10 -14.19 12.70
CA PRO A 22 -2.17 -13.76 11.80
C PRO A 22 -1.66 -13.08 10.53
N SER A 23 -0.49 -12.43 10.58
CA SER A 23 0.18 -11.79 9.43
C SER A 23 1.13 -12.74 8.66
N GLY A 24 1.18 -14.02 9.03
CA GLY A 24 1.98 -15.03 8.35
C GLY A 24 3.46 -15.01 8.75
N GLU A 25 4.33 -15.40 7.80
CA GLU A 25 5.78 -15.39 7.96
C GLU A 25 6.29 -13.98 8.22
N GLN A 26 7.28 -13.86 9.12
CA GLN A 26 7.87 -12.58 9.51
C GLN A 26 9.33 -12.55 9.01
N ALA A 27 9.69 -11.55 8.19
CA ALA A 27 11.07 -11.25 7.83
C ALA A 27 11.50 -10.01 8.63
N GLU A 28 12.51 -10.17 9.49
CA GLU A 28 13.02 -9.11 10.36
C GLU A 28 14.26 -8.49 9.74
N LEU A 29 14.24 -7.18 9.51
CA LEU A 29 15.35 -6.42 8.96
C LEU A 29 15.96 -5.54 10.03
N SER A 30 17.28 -5.37 10.01
CA SER A 30 18.02 -4.48 10.91
C SER A 30 19.24 -3.87 10.22
N LEU A 31 19.44 -2.56 10.44
CA LEU A 31 20.65 -1.84 10.02
C LEU A 31 20.93 -0.70 11.01
N GLY A 32 22.02 -0.84 11.80
CA GLY A 32 22.32 0.12 12.86
C GLY A 32 21.20 0.16 13.91
N GLU A 33 20.57 1.31 14.09
CA GLU A 33 19.44 1.51 15.01
C GLU A 33 18.08 1.28 14.33
N GLN A 34 18.05 0.99 13.05
CA GLN A 34 16.84 0.76 12.28
C GLN A 34 16.40 -0.70 12.40
N THR A 35 15.11 -0.93 12.58
CA THR A 35 14.48 -2.26 12.52
C THR A 35 13.18 -2.19 11.75
N ALA A 36 12.93 -3.17 10.89
CA ALA A 36 11.67 -3.29 10.17
C ALA A 36 11.20 -4.74 10.15
N VAL A 37 9.89 -4.96 10.10
CA VAL A 37 9.32 -6.30 9.96
C VAL A 37 8.40 -6.33 8.76
N VAL A 38 8.73 -7.20 7.82
CA VAL A 38 7.94 -7.48 6.62
C VAL A 38 7.18 -8.78 6.82
N VAL A 39 5.96 -8.86 6.32
CA VAL A 39 5.07 -9.99 6.58
C VAL A 39 4.59 -10.68 5.31
N GLY A 40 4.49 -12.00 5.40
CA GLY A 40 4.04 -12.82 4.28
C GLY A 40 2.57 -12.62 3.89
N LEU A 41 1.70 -12.16 4.79
CA LEU A 41 0.31 -11.85 4.43
C LEU A 41 0.22 -10.45 3.82
N GLY A 42 -0.21 -10.37 2.57
CA GLY A 42 -0.31 -9.11 1.85
C GLY A 42 1.03 -8.53 1.36
N GLY A 43 2.15 -9.20 1.63
CA GLY A 43 3.49 -8.69 1.29
C GLY A 43 3.81 -7.38 1.99
N GLY A 44 3.23 -7.14 3.18
CA GLY A 44 3.17 -5.84 3.81
C GLY A 44 4.32 -5.52 4.76
N LEU A 45 4.45 -4.25 5.12
CA LEU A 45 5.37 -3.71 6.11
C LEU A 45 4.65 -3.55 7.46
N ARG A 46 4.85 -4.51 8.39
CA ARG A 46 4.17 -4.52 9.69
C ARG A 46 4.66 -3.45 10.65
N SER A 47 5.95 -3.22 10.67
CA SER A 47 6.56 -2.22 11.57
C SER A 47 7.85 -1.67 10.98
N TYR A 48 8.18 -0.44 11.35
CA TYR A 48 9.47 0.20 11.12
C TYR A 48 9.76 1.15 12.29
N SER A 49 10.92 1.02 12.88
CA SER A 49 11.37 1.85 14.01
C SER A 49 12.85 2.19 13.93
N VAL A 50 13.24 3.27 14.59
CA VAL A 50 14.63 3.74 14.71
C VAL A 50 14.89 4.10 16.17
N ASP A 51 15.97 3.57 16.74
CA ASP A 51 16.32 3.73 18.15
C ASP A 51 15.14 3.39 19.09
N GLY A 52 14.40 2.32 18.73
CA GLY A 52 13.23 1.86 19.47
C GLY A 52 11.99 2.75 19.34
N ARG A 53 12.06 3.86 18.61
CA ARG A 53 10.92 4.74 18.33
C ARG A 53 10.21 4.31 17.07
N ALA A 54 8.89 4.13 17.16
CA ALA A 54 8.08 3.79 16.01
C ALA A 54 8.06 4.93 14.99
N VAL A 55 8.45 4.64 13.74
CA VAL A 55 8.27 5.50 12.57
C VAL A 55 6.92 5.19 11.92
N LEU A 56 6.54 3.89 11.91
CA LEU A 56 5.21 3.45 11.52
C LEU A 56 4.37 3.05 12.71
N ASP A 57 3.09 3.40 12.67
CA ASP A 57 2.05 2.85 13.53
C ASP A 57 1.68 1.46 12.98
N GLY A 58 2.41 0.47 13.46
CA GLY A 58 2.28 -0.93 13.09
C GLY A 58 1.26 -1.68 13.94
N TYR A 59 1.44 -3.00 14.02
CA TYR A 59 0.61 -3.89 14.86
C TYR A 59 1.45 -5.06 15.40
N GLY A 60 0.97 -5.68 16.46
CA GLY A 60 1.66 -6.78 17.12
C GLY A 60 1.70 -8.05 16.28
N VAL A 61 2.65 -8.95 16.59
CA VAL A 61 2.83 -10.24 15.88
C VAL A 61 1.61 -11.16 16.02
N GLU A 62 0.88 -11.04 17.14
CA GLU A 62 -0.33 -11.81 17.44
C GLU A 62 -1.62 -11.11 16.96
N GLU A 63 -1.50 -9.95 16.34
CA GLU A 63 -2.63 -9.16 15.88
C GLU A 63 -2.86 -9.33 14.38
N MET A 64 -4.13 -9.29 13.99
CA MET A 64 -4.51 -9.21 12.59
C MET A 64 -4.35 -7.78 12.09
N CYS A 65 -3.82 -7.61 10.88
CA CYS A 65 -3.75 -6.31 10.24
C CYS A 65 -5.15 -5.66 10.18
N ALA A 66 -5.27 -4.45 10.72
CA ALA A 66 -6.47 -3.63 10.63
C ALA A 66 -6.23 -2.41 9.73
N SER A 67 -7.29 -1.92 9.10
CA SER A 67 -7.26 -0.67 8.31
C SER A 67 -6.18 -0.61 7.21
N GLY A 68 -5.79 -1.77 6.68
CA GLY A 68 -4.80 -1.83 5.60
C GLY A 68 -3.35 -1.53 6.02
N ARG A 69 -3.04 -1.41 7.33
CA ARG A 69 -1.72 -0.99 7.84
C ARG A 69 -0.56 -1.71 7.17
N GLY A 70 0.24 -0.95 6.43
CA GLY A 70 1.44 -1.42 5.75
C GLY A 70 1.22 -2.38 4.58
N GLN A 71 -0.03 -2.70 4.21
CA GLN A 71 -0.34 -3.63 3.13
C GLN A 71 -0.07 -3.03 1.75
N LEU A 72 0.25 -3.90 0.79
CA LEU A 72 0.29 -3.55 -0.63
C LEU A 72 -1.12 -3.64 -1.23
N LEU A 73 -1.43 -2.69 -2.10
CA LEU A 73 -2.76 -2.48 -2.68
C LEU A 73 -2.69 -2.72 -4.19
N ALA A 74 -2.84 -3.96 -4.62
CA ALA A 74 -2.76 -4.35 -6.03
C ALA A 74 -3.88 -5.34 -6.40
N PRO A 75 -4.34 -5.36 -7.66
CA PRO A 75 -3.92 -4.60 -8.83
C PRO A 75 -4.55 -3.20 -8.97
N TRP A 76 -5.18 -2.68 -7.93
CA TRP A 76 -5.60 -1.28 -7.82
C TRP A 76 -5.50 -0.82 -6.36
N PRO A 77 -5.01 0.41 -6.10
CA PRO A 77 -5.16 1.08 -4.82
C PRO A 77 -6.53 1.73 -4.71
N ASN A 78 -6.96 2.04 -3.50
CA ASN A 78 -8.21 2.73 -3.20
C ASN A 78 -9.45 2.06 -3.83
N ARG A 79 -10.47 2.81 -4.24
CA ARG A 79 -11.80 2.32 -4.58
C ARG A 79 -12.04 2.15 -6.08
N ILE A 80 -12.92 1.20 -6.42
CA ILE A 80 -13.59 1.10 -7.72
C ILE A 80 -15.09 1.14 -7.45
N GLU A 81 -15.74 2.17 -7.95
CA GLU A 81 -17.19 2.40 -7.82
C GLU A 81 -17.99 1.21 -8.34
N ASP A 82 -18.97 0.72 -7.53
CA ASP A 82 -19.79 -0.47 -7.79
C ASP A 82 -18.98 -1.75 -8.04
N GLY A 83 -17.65 -1.73 -7.85
CA GLY A 83 -16.75 -2.81 -8.25
C GLY A 83 -16.80 -3.12 -9.75
N ALA A 84 -17.41 -2.25 -10.56
CA ALA A 84 -17.67 -2.48 -11.97
C ALA A 84 -16.73 -1.63 -12.84
N TYR A 85 -16.16 -2.23 -13.87
CA TYR A 85 -15.32 -1.51 -14.82
C TYR A 85 -15.39 -2.15 -16.22
N GLU A 86 -14.87 -1.44 -17.21
CA GLU A 86 -14.73 -1.94 -18.57
C GLU A 86 -13.27 -1.90 -18.98
N PHE A 87 -12.77 -3.01 -19.53
CA PHE A 87 -11.42 -3.08 -20.06
C PHE A 87 -11.43 -3.88 -21.38
N ASP A 88 -10.86 -3.29 -22.45
CA ASP A 88 -10.85 -3.87 -23.82
C ASP A 88 -12.23 -4.35 -24.30
N GLY A 89 -13.30 -3.58 -23.98
CA GLY A 89 -14.67 -3.89 -24.36
C GLY A 89 -15.33 -4.99 -23.53
N GLN A 90 -14.64 -5.51 -22.50
CA GLN A 90 -15.22 -6.45 -21.55
C GLN A 90 -15.70 -5.72 -20.30
N ARG A 91 -16.96 -5.96 -19.92
CA ARG A 91 -17.49 -5.49 -18.63
C ARG A 91 -17.17 -6.53 -17.56
N LEU A 92 -16.53 -6.07 -16.51
CA LEU A 92 -16.03 -6.91 -15.43
C LEU A 92 -16.61 -6.42 -14.09
N GLN A 93 -16.88 -7.39 -13.20
CA GLN A 93 -17.48 -7.14 -11.89
C GLN A 93 -16.63 -7.78 -10.80
N LEU A 94 -16.07 -6.94 -9.94
CA LEU A 94 -15.35 -7.33 -8.73
C LEU A 94 -16.34 -7.56 -7.58
N ALA A 95 -15.90 -8.31 -6.57
CA ALA A 95 -16.62 -8.38 -5.31
C ALA A 95 -16.62 -7.01 -4.62
N LEU A 96 -17.71 -6.67 -3.96
CA LEU A 96 -17.81 -5.46 -3.14
C LEU A 96 -17.32 -5.80 -1.73
N ASP A 97 -16.11 -5.39 -1.38
CA ASP A 97 -15.52 -5.61 -0.06
C ASP A 97 -15.58 -4.36 0.86
N GLU A 98 -16.19 -3.29 0.35
CA GLU A 98 -16.70 -2.14 1.10
C GLU A 98 -18.22 -1.98 0.83
N PRO A 99 -19.06 -2.92 1.33
CA PRO A 99 -20.46 -3.01 0.92
C PRO A 99 -21.31 -1.81 1.35
N GLU A 100 -20.97 -1.14 2.45
CA GLU A 100 -21.68 0.06 2.95
C GLU A 100 -21.55 1.27 2.01
N ARG A 101 -20.49 1.33 1.21
CA ARG A 101 -20.26 2.31 0.16
C ARG A 101 -20.42 1.75 -1.24
N GLN A 102 -20.73 0.45 -1.35
CA GLN A 102 -20.88 -0.28 -2.63
C GLN A 102 -19.63 -0.20 -3.52
N ASN A 103 -18.43 -0.30 -2.93
CA ASN A 103 -17.16 -0.26 -3.64
C ASN A 103 -16.40 -1.58 -3.53
N ALA A 104 -15.55 -1.85 -4.53
CA ALA A 104 -14.39 -2.73 -4.36
C ALA A 104 -13.20 -1.86 -3.93
N ILE A 105 -12.41 -2.30 -2.92
CA ILE A 105 -11.35 -1.47 -2.33
C ILE A 105 -10.02 -2.23 -2.18
N HIS A 106 -8.92 -1.56 -2.53
CA HIS A 106 -7.54 -1.97 -2.22
C HIS A 106 -7.09 -3.31 -2.82
N GLY A 107 -7.64 -3.69 -3.97
CA GLY A 107 -7.13 -4.81 -4.75
C GLY A 107 -7.42 -6.20 -4.19
N LEU A 108 -6.60 -7.17 -4.62
CA LEU A 108 -6.84 -8.59 -4.40
C LEU A 108 -5.75 -9.28 -3.58
N VAL A 109 -4.66 -8.56 -3.22
CA VAL A 109 -3.46 -9.20 -2.67
C VAL A 109 -3.29 -9.06 -1.16
N ARG A 110 -4.07 -8.17 -0.52
CA ARG A 110 -3.94 -7.83 0.92
C ARG A 110 -4.03 -9.04 1.86
N TRP A 111 -4.86 -10.01 1.51
CA TRP A 111 -5.10 -11.22 2.30
C TRP A 111 -4.50 -12.48 1.68
N SER A 112 -3.60 -12.29 0.69
CA SER A 112 -2.90 -13.38 0.03
C SER A 112 -1.56 -13.66 0.70
N ARG A 113 -1.18 -14.94 0.72
CA ARG A 113 0.14 -15.34 1.21
C ARG A 113 1.19 -15.10 0.12
N TRP A 114 2.12 -14.21 0.39
CA TRP A 114 3.34 -14.01 -0.38
C TRP A 114 4.43 -14.93 0.14
N SER A 115 5.36 -15.28 -0.70
CA SER A 115 6.53 -16.11 -0.35
C SER A 115 7.74 -15.20 -0.16
N VAL A 116 8.41 -15.30 0.98
CA VAL A 116 9.74 -14.70 1.17
C VAL A 116 10.71 -15.49 0.28
N VAL A 117 11.36 -14.81 -0.66
CA VAL A 117 12.28 -15.44 -1.64
C VAL A 117 13.74 -15.02 -1.43
N GLU A 118 13.96 -13.90 -0.76
CA GLU A 118 15.27 -13.42 -0.33
C GLU A 118 15.11 -12.79 1.04
N GLU A 119 16.06 -13.06 1.94
CA GLU A 119 16.12 -12.48 3.27
C GLU A 119 17.58 -12.38 3.71
N ASP A 120 18.03 -11.15 3.95
CA ASP A 120 19.31 -10.80 4.53
C ASP A 120 19.07 -9.90 5.75
N ASP A 121 20.10 -9.51 6.47
CA ASP A 121 19.97 -8.69 7.69
C ASP A 121 19.26 -7.35 7.42
N ASP A 122 19.47 -6.75 6.25
CA ASP A 122 18.96 -5.41 5.89
C ASP A 122 17.98 -5.41 4.71
N ARG A 123 17.64 -6.59 4.17
CA ARG A 123 16.78 -6.70 2.98
C ARG A 123 15.93 -7.96 2.99
N ALA A 124 14.68 -7.82 2.54
CA ALA A 124 13.82 -8.94 2.21
C ALA A 124 13.09 -8.72 0.88
N ALA A 125 12.91 -9.78 0.11
CA ALA A 125 12.08 -9.75 -1.08
C ALA A 125 11.01 -10.83 -1.00
N LEU A 126 9.78 -10.44 -1.41
CA LEU A 126 8.62 -11.31 -1.43
C LEU A 126 8.02 -11.35 -2.83
N GLU A 127 7.48 -12.51 -3.19
CA GLU A 127 6.83 -12.74 -4.48
C GLU A 127 5.43 -13.30 -4.30
N TYR A 128 4.55 -12.90 -5.21
CA TYR A 128 3.19 -13.41 -5.30
C TYR A 128 2.76 -13.55 -6.76
N LEU A 129 2.11 -14.68 -7.08
CA LEU A 129 1.48 -14.88 -8.38
C LEU A 129 -0.04 -14.71 -8.22
N LEU A 130 -0.57 -13.60 -8.71
CA LEU A 130 -2.00 -13.37 -8.81
C LEU A 130 -2.54 -14.15 -10.00
N HIS A 131 -3.30 -15.18 -9.69
CA HIS A 131 -4.03 -15.94 -10.71
C HIS A 131 -5.32 -15.22 -11.13
N PRO A 132 -5.85 -15.49 -12.33
CA PRO A 132 -7.15 -14.98 -12.76
C PRO A 132 -8.24 -15.31 -11.74
N THR A 133 -9.02 -14.30 -11.39
CA THR A 133 -10.16 -14.41 -10.45
C THR A 133 -11.43 -13.85 -11.09
N PRO A 134 -12.63 -14.19 -10.58
CA PRO A 134 -13.84 -13.52 -11.00
C PRO A 134 -13.71 -12.01 -10.86
N GLY A 135 -14.02 -11.27 -11.93
CA GLY A 135 -13.89 -9.81 -11.97
C GLY A 135 -12.49 -9.27 -12.32
N TYR A 136 -11.43 -10.10 -12.22
CA TYR A 136 -10.09 -9.76 -12.69
C TYR A 136 -9.45 -10.98 -13.38
N PRO A 137 -9.81 -11.29 -14.63
CA PRO A 137 -9.40 -12.51 -15.33
C PRO A 137 -7.97 -12.47 -15.89
N PHE A 138 -7.08 -11.76 -15.24
CA PHE A 138 -5.70 -11.54 -15.66
C PHE A 138 -4.72 -12.15 -14.65
N ALA A 139 -3.48 -12.40 -15.10
CA ALA A 139 -2.43 -12.96 -14.26
C ALA A 139 -1.25 -12.01 -14.12
N LEU A 140 -0.83 -11.73 -12.88
CA LEU A 140 0.30 -10.87 -12.57
C LEU A 140 1.30 -11.61 -11.69
N ALA A 141 2.58 -11.57 -12.04
CA ALA A 141 3.67 -11.84 -11.12
C ALA A 141 4.06 -10.54 -10.43
N LEU A 142 4.02 -10.54 -9.11
CA LEU A 142 4.34 -9.38 -8.26
C LEU A 142 5.58 -9.71 -7.44
N ARG A 143 6.49 -8.75 -7.34
CA ARG A 143 7.66 -8.80 -6.47
C ARG A 143 7.76 -7.49 -5.70
N VAL A 144 8.01 -7.56 -4.41
CA VAL A 144 8.33 -6.43 -3.56
C VAL A 144 9.65 -6.68 -2.86
N GLU A 145 10.49 -5.66 -2.81
CA GLU A 145 11.75 -5.64 -2.06
C GLU A 145 11.71 -4.52 -1.04
N TYR A 146 12.01 -4.85 0.19
CA TYR A 146 12.22 -3.92 1.30
C TYR A 146 13.70 -3.91 1.65
N SER A 147 14.30 -2.74 1.75
CA SER A 147 15.71 -2.61 2.11
C SER A 147 15.93 -1.43 3.04
N LEU A 148 16.73 -1.65 4.09
CA LEU A 148 17.23 -0.59 4.96
C LEU A 148 18.55 -0.05 4.38
N GLY A 149 18.69 1.26 4.39
CA GLY A 149 19.89 1.98 3.99
C GLY A 149 20.25 3.02 5.04
N GLU A 150 21.38 3.73 4.84
CA GLU A 150 21.81 4.80 5.76
C GLU A 150 20.73 5.86 5.95
N ASP A 151 19.99 6.18 4.89
CA ASP A 151 18.95 7.22 4.90
C ASP A 151 17.56 6.72 5.36
N GLY A 152 17.37 5.41 5.50
CA GLY A 152 16.06 4.84 5.88
C GLY A 152 15.62 3.66 5.03
N LEU A 153 14.30 3.42 5.02
CA LEU A 153 13.67 2.31 4.33
C LEU A 153 13.36 2.65 2.87
N THR A 154 13.70 1.74 1.97
CA THR A 154 13.30 1.78 0.55
C THR A 154 12.44 0.57 0.22
N VAL A 155 11.36 0.79 -0.53
CA VAL A 155 10.46 -0.25 -1.04
C VAL A 155 10.45 -0.18 -2.57
N ARG A 156 10.77 -1.30 -3.24
CA ARG A 156 10.70 -1.43 -4.70
C ARG A 156 9.65 -2.45 -5.04
N VAL A 157 8.77 -2.10 -5.97
CA VAL A 157 7.74 -3.01 -6.45
C VAL A 157 7.90 -3.23 -7.94
N GLU A 158 7.78 -4.48 -8.36
CA GLU A 158 7.70 -4.88 -9.75
C GLU A 158 6.45 -5.71 -9.98
N ALA A 159 5.72 -5.40 -11.04
CA ALA A 159 4.59 -6.18 -11.53
C ALA A 159 4.83 -6.57 -12.98
N THR A 160 4.64 -7.83 -13.31
CA THR A 160 4.77 -8.34 -14.68
C THR A 160 3.47 -9.03 -15.08
N ASN A 161 2.91 -8.65 -16.23
CA ASN A 161 1.79 -9.37 -16.81
C ASN A 161 2.29 -10.72 -17.36
N VAL A 162 1.94 -11.81 -16.68
CA VAL A 162 2.26 -13.19 -17.10
C VAL A 162 1.09 -13.88 -17.78
N GLY A 163 0.01 -13.13 -18.03
CA GLY A 163 -1.16 -13.59 -18.79
C GLY A 163 -0.94 -13.54 -20.29
N ARG A 164 -2.02 -13.82 -21.05
CA ARG A 164 -2.00 -13.85 -22.51
C ARG A 164 -2.60 -12.61 -23.15
N GLU A 165 -3.27 -11.79 -22.38
CA GLU A 165 -3.95 -10.56 -22.79
C GLU A 165 -3.41 -9.39 -21.98
N ALA A 166 -3.55 -8.17 -22.51
CA ALA A 166 -3.25 -6.98 -21.76
C ALA A 166 -4.12 -6.90 -20.49
N CYS A 167 -3.61 -6.30 -19.43
CA CYS A 167 -4.37 -6.15 -18.18
C CYS A 167 -4.29 -4.72 -17.64
N PRO A 168 -5.35 -4.25 -16.96
CA PRO A 168 -5.34 -3.01 -16.21
C PRO A 168 -4.57 -3.23 -14.90
N TYR A 169 -3.75 -2.26 -14.50
CA TYR A 169 -2.93 -2.37 -13.32
C TYR A 169 -2.74 -1.00 -12.65
N GLY A 170 -2.69 -1.04 -11.35
CA GLY A 170 -2.21 0.01 -10.48
C GLY A 170 -1.75 -0.60 -9.17
N ILE A 171 -0.88 0.10 -8.45
CA ILE A 171 -0.43 -0.33 -7.14
C ILE A 171 -0.33 0.86 -6.19
N GLY A 172 -0.55 0.58 -4.92
CA GLY A 172 -0.27 1.46 -3.81
C GLY A 172 0.23 0.69 -2.60
N ALA A 173 0.52 1.44 -1.56
CA ALA A 173 0.85 0.91 -0.24
C ALA A 173 0.17 1.78 0.82
N HIS A 174 -0.05 1.21 2.02
CA HIS A 174 -0.83 1.87 3.06
C HIS A 174 -0.04 2.07 4.38
N PRO A 175 1.18 2.65 4.34
CA PRO A 175 1.93 2.94 5.54
C PRO A 175 1.25 4.03 6.37
N TYR A 176 1.18 3.83 7.69
CA TYR A 176 0.73 4.83 8.64
C TYR A 176 1.95 5.40 9.38
N LEU A 177 2.24 6.68 9.18
CA LEU A 177 3.28 7.38 9.93
C LEU A 177 2.79 7.66 11.35
N ALA A 178 3.54 7.23 12.35
CA ALA A 178 3.17 7.35 13.76
C ALA A 178 3.20 8.81 14.23
N ALA A 179 2.26 9.21 15.10
CA ALA A 179 2.31 10.52 15.74
C ALA A 179 3.21 10.56 16.99
N GLY A 180 3.78 9.42 17.40
CA GLY A 180 4.48 9.30 18.68
C GLY A 180 3.50 9.21 19.85
N GLU A 181 3.76 9.92 20.95
CA GLU A 181 2.90 9.92 22.14
C GLU A 181 1.65 10.82 22.02
N GLY A 182 1.58 11.66 20.98
CA GLY A 182 0.50 12.62 20.75
C GLY A 182 -0.47 12.20 19.66
N LEU A 183 -1.18 13.19 19.14
CA LEU A 183 -2.03 13.08 17.96
C LEU A 183 -1.37 13.82 16.78
N VAL A 184 -1.75 13.44 15.57
CA VAL A 184 -1.25 14.10 14.33
C VAL A 184 -1.64 15.58 14.23
N ASP A 185 -2.62 16.02 15.02
CA ASP A 185 -3.13 17.40 15.05
C ASP A 185 -2.02 18.43 15.28
N GLU A 186 -1.07 18.11 16.17
CA GLU A 186 0.01 19.00 16.56
C GLU A 186 1.21 18.93 15.61
N LEU A 187 1.23 17.96 14.71
CA LEU A 187 2.34 17.75 13.79
C LEU A 187 2.18 18.62 12.54
N GLU A 188 3.29 19.23 12.12
CA GLU A 188 3.34 19.92 10.84
C GLU A 188 3.33 18.91 9.69
N LEU A 189 2.44 19.10 8.74
CA LEU A 189 2.38 18.36 7.51
C LEU A 189 2.86 19.23 6.35
N HIS A 190 3.69 18.65 5.48
CA HIS A 190 4.06 19.21 4.20
C HIS A 190 3.71 18.23 3.09
N VAL A 191 2.94 18.69 2.10
CA VAL A 191 2.55 17.91 0.92
C VAL A 191 2.89 18.75 -0.31
N PRO A 192 3.85 18.34 -1.15
CA PRO A 192 4.27 19.11 -2.31
C PRO A 192 3.32 18.86 -3.50
N ALA A 193 2.03 19.19 -3.34
CA ALA A 193 1.01 18.92 -4.34
C ALA A 193 0.21 20.16 -4.65
N GLU A 194 -0.10 20.39 -5.92
CA GLU A 194 -0.91 21.53 -6.37
C GLU A 194 -2.41 21.22 -6.42
N THR A 195 -2.76 19.93 -6.51
CA THR A 195 -4.13 19.46 -6.75
C THR A 195 -4.56 18.42 -5.74
N ALA A 196 -5.79 18.51 -5.26
CA ALA A 196 -6.49 17.45 -4.54
C ALA A 196 -7.68 16.95 -5.36
N LEU A 197 -7.93 15.65 -5.31
CA LEU A 197 -9.13 15.04 -5.86
C LEU A 197 -10.26 15.21 -4.84
N ILE A 198 -11.38 15.75 -5.29
CA ILE A 198 -12.58 15.94 -4.48
C ILE A 198 -13.48 14.73 -4.66
N ALA A 199 -13.80 14.07 -3.57
CA ALA A 199 -14.61 12.86 -3.57
C ALA A 199 -16.06 13.15 -3.14
N ASP A 200 -16.98 12.29 -3.58
CA ASP A 200 -18.35 12.25 -3.13
C ASP A 200 -18.49 11.52 -1.77
N GLU A 201 -19.74 11.31 -1.32
CA GLU A 201 -20.09 10.61 -0.07
C GLU A 201 -19.68 9.13 -0.05
N ARG A 202 -19.42 8.54 -1.23
CA ARG A 202 -18.89 7.18 -1.41
C ARG A 202 -17.34 7.15 -1.47
N SER A 203 -16.69 8.29 -1.28
CA SER A 203 -15.26 8.51 -1.46
C SER A 203 -14.77 8.18 -2.88
N ILE A 204 -15.61 8.45 -3.89
CA ILE A 204 -15.26 8.34 -5.30
C ILE A 204 -14.92 9.73 -5.83
N PRO A 205 -13.78 9.93 -6.52
CA PRO A 205 -13.43 11.22 -7.10
C PRO A 205 -14.47 11.70 -8.11
N VAL A 206 -14.94 12.93 -7.94
CA VAL A 206 -15.91 13.59 -8.83
C VAL A 206 -15.36 14.87 -9.44
N ASP A 207 -14.29 15.44 -8.87
CA ASP A 207 -13.67 16.68 -9.34
C ASP A 207 -12.19 16.76 -8.95
N ARG A 208 -11.49 17.73 -9.52
CA ARG A 208 -10.10 18.10 -9.20
C ARG A 208 -10.07 19.58 -8.83
N ALA A 209 -9.46 19.90 -7.72
CA ALA A 209 -9.35 21.28 -7.24
C ALA A 209 -7.92 21.67 -6.90
N SER A 210 -7.53 22.91 -7.21
CA SER A 210 -6.29 23.49 -6.68
C SER A 210 -6.38 23.53 -5.15
N VAL A 211 -5.29 23.14 -4.50
CA VAL A 211 -5.18 23.27 -3.02
C VAL A 211 -4.99 24.72 -2.59
N GLU A 212 -4.54 25.61 -3.49
CA GLU A 212 -4.17 27.00 -3.18
C GLU A 212 -5.28 27.77 -2.46
N GLY A 213 -4.94 28.29 -1.28
CA GLY A 213 -5.84 29.09 -0.45
C GLY A 213 -6.96 28.29 0.23
N THR A 214 -6.88 26.95 0.23
CA THR A 214 -7.82 26.06 0.93
C THR A 214 -7.18 25.49 2.20
N ASP A 215 -7.98 24.81 3.02
CA ASP A 215 -7.47 24.08 4.19
C ASP A 215 -6.58 22.91 3.78
N LEU A 216 -6.73 22.39 2.56
CA LEU A 216 -5.91 21.30 1.99
C LEU A 216 -4.54 21.77 1.44
N ASP A 217 -4.23 23.05 1.50
CA ASP A 217 -2.93 23.59 1.07
C ASP A 217 -1.84 23.35 2.14
N PHE A 218 -1.09 22.25 1.98
CA PHE A 218 0.07 21.89 2.79
C PHE A 218 1.41 22.07 2.05
N ARG A 219 1.45 22.85 0.98
CA ARG A 219 2.71 23.18 0.26
C ARG A 219 3.67 23.99 1.12
N THR A 220 3.13 24.77 2.06
CA THR A 220 3.90 25.32 3.17
C THR A 220 3.59 24.48 4.42
N PRO A 221 4.61 23.97 5.12
CA PRO A 221 4.39 23.18 6.33
C PRO A 221 3.49 23.91 7.34
N LYS A 222 2.45 23.23 7.80
CA LYS A 222 1.54 23.75 8.83
C LYS A 222 0.99 22.58 9.67
N PRO A 223 0.56 22.82 10.92
CA PRO A 223 -0.13 21.82 11.71
C PRO A 223 -1.36 21.26 10.98
N ILE A 224 -1.59 19.94 11.12
CA ILE A 224 -2.79 19.31 10.58
C ILE A 224 -4.03 19.91 11.27
N GLY A 225 -3.93 20.16 12.58
CA GLY A 225 -5.04 20.71 13.34
C GLY A 225 -6.29 19.82 13.27
N PRO A 226 -7.49 20.40 13.25
CA PRO A 226 -8.74 19.66 13.20
C PRO A 226 -9.15 19.18 11.81
N ILE A 227 -8.28 19.32 10.80
CA ILE A 227 -8.60 18.97 9.42
C ILE A 227 -8.69 17.44 9.31
N GLU A 228 -9.83 16.93 8.91
CA GLU A 228 -10.03 15.53 8.57
C GLU A 228 -9.50 15.29 7.15
N LEU A 229 -8.48 14.45 7.01
CA LEU A 229 -7.94 14.07 5.71
C LEU A 229 -8.44 12.68 5.33
N ASP A 230 -9.09 12.59 4.17
CA ASP A 230 -9.37 11.40 3.35
C ASP A 230 -9.28 11.87 1.89
N HIS A 231 -8.10 12.39 1.50
CA HIS A 231 -7.92 13.11 0.25
C HIS A 231 -6.74 12.58 -0.56
N CYS A 232 -6.96 12.40 -1.84
CA CYS A 232 -5.93 12.04 -2.81
C CYS A 232 -5.33 13.31 -3.41
N TYR A 233 -4.02 13.44 -3.31
CA TYR A 233 -3.22 14.53 -3.87
C TYR A 233 -2.50 14.10 -5.13
N THR A 234 -2.32 15.04 -6.06
CA THR A 234 -1.59 14.84 -7.32
C THR A 234 -0.92 16.14 -7.78
N ASP A 235 -0.31 16.13 -8.96
CA ASP A 235 0.51 17.22 -9.47
C ASP A 235 1.63 17.55 -8.46
N LEU A 236 2.36 16.48 -8.07
CA LEU A 236 3.39 16.52 -7.05
C LEU A 236 4.63 17.26 -7.57
N GLU A 237 5.05 18.31 -6.88
CA GLU A 237 6.36 18.92 -7.09
C GLU A 237 7.46 17.92 -6.67
N ARG A 238 8.49 17.82 -7.51
CA ARG A 238 9.59 16.89 -7.30
C ARG A 238 10.90 17.63 -7.15
N ASP A 239 11.73 17.12 -6.25
CA ASP A 239 13.09 17.62 -6.05
C ASP A 239 14.00 17.23 -7.25
N ASP A 240 15.23 17.74 -7.24
CA ASP A 240 16.22 17.49 -8.31
C ASP A 240 16.55 16.00 -8.54
N ASP A 241 16.26 15.14 -7.56
CA ASP A 241 16.42 13.68 -7.66
C ASP A 241 15.18 12.94 -8.20
N GLY A 242 14.16 13.68 -8.66
CA GLY A 242 12.92 13.15 -9.23
C GLY A 242 11.91 12.68 -8.18
N ARG A 243 12.16 12.89 -6.90
CA ARG A 243 11.29 12.42 -5.80
C ARG A 243 10.38 13.53 -5.31
N ALA A 244 9.13 13.19 -5.04
CA ALA A 244 8.25 14.03 -4.22
C ALA A 244 8.30 13.55 -2.76
N ARG A 245 8.24 14.49 -1.81
CA ARG A 245 8.46 14.22 -0.38
C ARG A 245 7.33 14.78 0.48
N VAL A 246 6.55 13.89 1.07
CA VAL A 246 5.57 14.22 2.10
C VAL A 246 6.25 14.14 3.47
N ARG A 247 6.23 15.23 4.24
CA ARG A 247 6.91 15.30 5.55
C ARG A 247 5.90 15.43 6.67
N LEU A 248 6.08 14.64 7.71
CA LEU A 248 5.31 14.71 8.94
C LEU A 248 6.22 15.16 10.09
N GLY A 249 6.25 16.45 10.37
CA GLY A 249 7.02 17.05 11.45
C GLY A 249 8.45 16.57 11.53
N GLN A 250 8.85 16.21 12.75
CA GLN A 250 10.13 15.58 13.08
C GLN A 250 10.00 14.04 13.22
N VAL A 251 9.02 13.44 12.54
CA VAL A 251 8.77 11.99 12.60
C VAL A 251 9.38 11.29 11.40
N ALA A 252 8.94 11.65 10.20
CA ALA A 252 9.38 10.99 9.00
C ALA A 252 9.08 11.80 7.73
N THR A 253 9.81 11.45 6.68
CA THR A 253 9.52 11.87 5.31
C THR A 253 9.23 10.64 4.47
N LEU A 254 8.02 10.52 3.92
CA LEU A 254 7.73 9.55 2.88
C LEU A 254 8.06 10.16 1.52
N TRP A 255 8.87 9.47 0.75
CA TRP A 255 9.20 9.87 -0.62
C TRP A 255 8.64 8.88 -1.64
N VAL A 256 8.32 9.40 -2.83
CA VAL A 256 7.84 8.62 -3.97
C VAL A 256 8.62 9.00 -5.22
N ASP A 257 8.95 8.02 -6.07
CA ASP A 257 9.52 8.27 -7.39
C ASP A 257 8.43 8.67 -8.42
N GLU A 258 8.83 8.89 -9.68
CA GLU A 258 7.93 9.35 -10.75
C GLU A 258 6.81 8.35 -11.07
N SER A 259 6.96 7.07 -10.68
CA SER A 259 5.95 6.03 -10.90
C SER A 259 4.72 6.20 -10.00
N TYR A 260 4.83 7.02 -8.95
CA TYR A 260 3.76 7.31 -8.01
C TYR A 260 3.34 8.79 -8.10
N PRO A 261 2.47 9.15 -9.06
CA PRO A 261 1.99 10.53 -9.21
C PRO A 261 0.87 10.93 -8.24
N TYR A 262 0.41 9.99 -7.41
CA TYR A 262 -0.66 10.21 -6.43
C TYR A 262 -0.20 9.85 -5.03
N VAL A 263 -0.67 10.61 -4.04
CA VAL A 263 -0.52 10.29 -2.62
C VAL A 263 -1.86 10.48 -1.93
N MET A 264 -2.37 9.43 -1.29
CA MET A 264 -3.57 9.51 -0.45
C MET A 264 -3.16 9.82 0.98
N LEU A 265 -3.85 10.76 1.63
CA LEU A 265 -3.69 11.09 3.03
C LEU A 265 -4.97 10.74 3.79
N PHE A 266 -4.81 10.01 4.91
CA PHE A 266 -5.94 9.62 5.74
C PHE A 266 -5.58 9.71 7.22
N THR A 267 -6.30 10.56 7.96
CA THR A 267 -6.08 10.80 9.40
C THR A 267 -6.82 9.81 10.30
N GLY A 268 -7.58 8.88 9.71
CA GLY A 268 -8.21 7.79 10.45
C GLY A 268 -9.40 8.18 11.30
N ASP A 269 -9.99 9.36 11.12
CA ASP A 269 -11.08 9.88 11.97
C ASP A 269 -12.25 8.93 12.16
N PRO A 270 -12.69 8.13 11.17
CA PRO A 270 -13.75 7.16 11.35
C PRO A 270 -13.35 5.88 12.11
N LEU A 271 -12.04 5.69 12.37
CA LEU A 271 -11.54 4.46 12.98
C LEU A 271 -11.60 4.56 14.50
N PRO A 272 -12.40 3.72 15.20
CA PRO A 272 -12.42 3.71 16.65
C PRO A 272 -11.04 3.33 17.21
N ASP A 273 -10.67 3.89 18.33
CA ASP A 273 -9.49 3.57 19.14
C ASP A 273 -8.13 3.98 18.54
N VAL A 274 -8.08 4.35 17.25
CA VAL A 274 -6.82 4.69 16.53
C VAL A 274 -6.90 6.00 15.77
N ALA A 275 -8.06 6.67 15.78
CA ALA A 275 -8.25 7.95 15.13
C ALA A 275 -7.14 8.93 15.50
N ARG A 276 -6.48 9.50 14.50
CA ARG A 276 -5.47 10.56 14.63
C ARG A 276 -4.21 10.23 15.43
N HIS A 277 -4.00 8.93 15.84
CA HIS A 277 -2.74 8.47 16.42
C HIS A 277 -1.64 8.28 15.37
N SER A 278 -2.03 8.26 14.12
CA SER A 278 -1.16 8.16 12.95
C SER A 278 -1.84 8.75 11.72
N ILE A 279 -1.09 8.99 10.68
CA ILE A 279 -1.62 9.38 9.37
C ILE A 279 -1.16 8.39 8.32
N ALA A 280 -2.09 7.83 7.54
CA ALA A 280 -1.72 7.09 6.35
C ALA A 280 -1.22 8.07 5.28
N VAL A 281 -0.07 7.75 4.70
CA VAL A 281 0.51 8.45 3.55
C VAL A 281 0.74 7.40 2.48
N GLU A 282 -0.24 7.25 1.59
CA GLU A 282 -0.31 6.13 0.67
C GLU A 282 0.25 6.50 -0.71
N PRO A 283 1.43 6.00 -1.11
CA PRO A 283 1.88 6.13 -2.49
C PRO A 283 0.97 5.33 -3.42
N MET A 284 0.53 5.95 -4.53
CA MET A 284 -0.33 5.29 -5.51
C MET A 284 0.13 5.61 -6.94
N THR A 285 0.13 4.59 -7.81
CA THR A 285 0.50 4.74 -9.21
C THR A 285 -0.65 5.26 -10.08
N CYS A 286 -1.88 5.17 -9.60
CA CYS A 286 -3.07 5.66 -10.27
C CYS A 286 -4.07 6.27 -9.27
N ALA A 287 -4.98 7.08 -9.78
CA ALA A 287 -6.03 7.71 -8.97
C ALA A 287 -7.00 6.66 -8.39
N PRO A 288 -7.72 6.97 -7.30
CA PRO A 288 -8.91 6.23 -6.93
C PRO A 288 -9.89 6.15 -8.12
N ASN A 289 -10.58 5.01 -8.26
CA ASN A 289 -11.51 4.72 -9.36
C ASN A 289 -10.86 4.64 -10.77
N ALA A 290 -9.53 4.46 -10.85
CA ALA A 290 -8.79 4.47 -12.12
C ALA A 290 -9.27 3.39 -13.11
N PHE A 291 -9.75 2.24 -12.65
CA PHE A 291 -10.28 1.20 -13.54
C PHE A 291 -11.53 1.65 -14.30
N ARG A 292 -12.25 2.66 -13.82
CA ARG A 292 -13.39 3.29 -14.52
C ARG A 292 -13.02 4.58 -15.22
N SER A 293 -12.26 5.44 -14.55
CA SER A 293 -11.90 6.77 -15.09
C SER A 293 -10.77 6.70 -16.13
N GLY A 294 -9.91 5.71 -16.03
CA GLY A 294 -8.67 5.61 -16.80
C GLY A 294 -7.55 6.52 -16.25
N GLU A 295 -7.77 7.27 -15.19
CA GLU A 295 -6.82 8.26 -14.68
C GLU A 295 -5.61 7.60 -14.02
N GLY A 296 -4.44 7.69 -14.68
CA GLY A 296 -3.20 7.05 -14.25
C GLY A 296 -3.19 5.53 -14.41
N LEU A 297 -4.23 4.94 -14.99
CA LEU A 297 -4.31 3.49 -15.19
C LEU A 297 -3.16 2.99 -16.04
N ILE A 298 -2.44 1.99 -15.54
CA ILE A 298 -1.35 1.34 -16.27
C ILE A 298 -1.94 0.17 -17.04
N ARG A 299 -1.64 0.13 -18.35
CA ARG A 299 -1.92 -1.01 -19.20
C ARG A 299 -0.66 -1.84 -19.36
N LEU A 300 -0.67 -3.08 -18.88
CA LEU A 300 0.44 -4.02 -19.05
C LEU A 300 0.12 -4.98 -20.19
N GLU A 301 0.90 -4.91 -21.28
CA GLU A 301 0.85 -5.89 -22.35
C GLU A 301 1.39 -7.24 -21.88
N PRO A 302 1.06 -8.38 -22.52
CA PRO A 302 1.64 -9.68 -22.19
C PRO A 302 3.18 -9.64 -22.14
N GLY A 303 3.77 -10.03 -21.01
CA GLY A 303 5.20 -9.93 -20.73
C GLY A 303 5.69 -8.52 -20.38
N GLY A 304 4.82 -7.51 -20.42
CA GLY A 304 5.14 -6.14 -19.98
C GLY A 304 5.25 -6.05 -18.47
N SER A 305 6.12 -5.16 -18.00
CA SER A 305 6.34 -4.93 -16.56
C SER A 305 6.25 -3.45 -16.23
N HIS A 306 5.87 -3.18 -14.98
CA HIS A 306 5.94 -1.86 -14.34
C HIS A 306 6.81 -1.97 -13.10
N ARG A 307 7.57 -0.91 -12.81
CA ARG A 307 8.42 -0.78 -11.63
C ARG A 307 8.22 0.58 -11.00
N GLY A 308 8.27 0.64 -9.69
CA GLY A 308 8.21 1.88 -8.94
C GLY A 308 8.84 1.73 -7.57
N SER A 309 9.26 2.85 -6.99
CA SER A 309 9.88 2.87 -5.67
C SER A 309 9.33 4.01 -4.82
N TRP A 310 9.22 3.72 -3.56
CA TRP A 310 8.93 4.70 -2.51
C TRP A 310 9.76 4.35 -1.27
N GLY A 311 9.74 5.21 -0.29
CA GLY A 311 10.47 4.90 0.95
C GLY A 311 10.20 5.89 2.05
N ILE A 312 10.83 5.66 3.20
CA ILE A 312 10.64 6.45 4.40
C ILE A 312 12.01 6.81 4.97
N TYR A 313 12.26 8.10 5.08
CA TYR A 313 13.38 8.64 5.84
C TYR A 313 12.87 8.97 7.24
N PRO A 314 13.38 8.35 8.29
CA PRO A 314 13.12 8.78 9.67
C PRO A 314 13.75 10.15 9.91
N ALA A 315 13.20 10.95 10.81
CA ALA A 315 13.73 12.26 11.18
C ALA A 315 14.85 12.17 12.19
#